data_c14d367a7674e349433a6f2c85192095
#
_entry.id   c14d367a7674e349433a6f2c85192095
#
_cell.length_a   1.000
_cell.length_b   1.000
_cell.length_c   1.000
_cell.angle_alpha   90.00
_cell.angle_beta   90.00
_cell.angle_gamma   90.00
#
_symmetry.space_group_name_H-M   'P 1'
#
loop_
_entity.id
_entity.type
_entity.pdbx_description
1 polymer ?
#
loop_
_entity_poly.entity_id
_entity_poly.type
_entity_poly.pdbx_seq_one_letter_code
_entity_poly.pdbx_strand_id
1 'polypeptide(L)'
;MLEKLFKLSENKTDVKTEVLAGVTTFMTMAYILAVNPSILSAAGMDSGAVFTATALAAFVGTLLMAVLANYPFALAPGMGLNAYFAYTVVIGMGYSWQYALTAVFAEGIIFIVLSMTNVREAIFNAIPRNLKSAVSVGIGLFIAFVGMQNAHIVIGGSTLIELFSLDGYNQVNGVEAAFSDVGITVLLAIIGVIITGILVIKNVKGNILWGILITWGLGIICQFAGLYVPNAEVGCYSLLPDFSNGLAIPSLSPIFCKLDFKGIFSLDFIVILFAFLFVDLFDTIGTLVGVSSKADMLDKDGKLPRIKGALLADAIATTAGAVLGTSTTTTFVESASGVSEGGRTGLTSVTTAILFGLSLFLSPIFLAIPSFATAPALIIVGLYMLTNVMNIDFSDMSEAIPCYICIIAMPFFYSISEGISMGVITYVVLNLLTGKAKEKKISALMYVLAVLFVLKYIFL
;
A
#
# COMPACT_ATOMS: atom_id res chain seq x y z
N MET A 1 -0.22 21.22 29.07
CA MET A 1 -1.17 21.14 27.93
C MET A 1 -1.15 19.76 27.27
N LEU A 2 0.02 19.26 26.85
CA LEU A 2 0.17 17.93 26.22
C LEU A 2 -0.31 16.78 27.11
N GLU A 3 -0.01 16.81 28.41
CA GLU A 3 -0.49 15.83 29.39
C GLU A 3 -2.02 15.69 29.40
N LYS A 4 -2.74 16.83 29.40
CA LYS A 4 -4.22 16.81 29.40
C LYS A 4 -4.79 16.29 28.08
N LEU A 5 -4.12 16.57 26.95
CA LEU A 5 -4.61 16.19 25.62
C LEU A 5 -4.36 14.72 25.34
N PHE A 6 -3.13 14.23 25.62
CA PHE A 6 -2.69 12.89 25.24
C PHE A 6 -2.70 11.89 26.41
N LYS A 7 -2.90 12.34 27.66
CA LYS A 7 -2.94 11.49 28.86
C LYS A 7 -1.67 10.65 29.03
N LEU A 8 -0.51 11.32 28.93
CA LEU A 8 0.80 10.65 28.88
C LEU A 8 1.05 9.77 30.11
N SER A 9 0.81 10.32 31.32
CA SER A 9 1.00 9.58 32.57
C SER A 9 0.06 8.39 32.70
N GLU A 10 -1.20 8.51 32.23
CA GLU A 10 -2.18 7.41 32.19
C GLU A 10 -1.70 6.28 31.27
N ASN A 11 -1.05 6.61 30.15
CA ASN A 11 -0.50 5.67 29.19
C ASN A 11 0.96 5.28 29.49
N LYS A 12 1.51 5.63 30.66
CA LYS A 12 2.86 5.27 31.12
C LYS A 12 3.97 5.67 30.15
N THR A 13 3.89 6.88 29.59
CA THR A 13 4.84 7.44 28.63
C THR A 13 5.16 8.89 28.97
N ASP A 14 6.11 9.49 28.28
CA ASP A 14 6.52 10.89 28.40
C ASP A 14 6.73 11.54 27.04
N VAL A 15 6.83 12.89 27.01
CA VAL A 15 6.95 13.68 25.77
C VAL A 15 8.16 13.25 24.93
N LYS A 16 9.31 12.98 25.58
CA LYS A 16 10.54 12.61 24.87
C LYS A 16 10.40 11.27 24.16
N THR A 17 9.84 10.28 24.85
CA THR A 17 9.57 8.94 24.31
C THR A 17 8.60 9.02 23.14
N GLU A 18 7.50 9.78 23.26
CA GLU A 18 6.51 9.94 22.20
C GLU A 18 7.09 10.63 20.96
N VAL A 19 7.89 11.69 21.14
CA VAL A 19 8.56 12.37 20.03
C VAL A 19 9.56 11.44 19.33
N LEU A 20 10.38 10.71 20.09
CA LEU A 20 11.33 9.74 19.51
C LEU A 20 10.59 8.63 18.74
N ALA A 21 9.52 8.11 19.30
CA ALA A 21 8.65 7.14 18.66
C ALA A 21 8.05 7.68 17.33
N GLY A 22 7.60 8.94 17.33
CA GLY A 22 7.08 9.58 16.13
C GLY A 22 8.13 9.78 15.03
N VAL A 23 9.35 10.16 15.39
CA VAL A 23 10.48 10.23 14.45
C VAL A 23 10.80 8.85 13.88
N THR A 24 10.83 7.81 14.73
CA THR A 24 11.09 6.42 14.30
C THR A 24 10.00 5.94 13.34
N THR A 25 8.72 6.19 13.63
CA THR A 25 7.60 5.87 12.74
C THR A 25 7.75 6.58 11.40
N PHE A 26 8.02 7.88 11.39
CA PHE A 26 8.24 8.63 10.15
C PHE A 26 9.39 8.02 9.33
N MET A 27 10.53 7.73 9.94
CA MET A 27 11.67 7.17 9.21
C MET A 27 11.37 5.81 8.58
N THR A 28 10.51 5.00 9.20
CA THR A 28 10.12 3.71 8.63
C THR A 28 9.07 3.84 7.53
N MET A 29 8.31 4.94 7.50
CA MET A 29 7.22 5.19 6.54
C MET A 29 7.58 6.18 5.42
N ALA A 30 8.63 7.00 5.58
CA ALA A 30 8.96 8.09 4.65
C ALA A 30 9.21 7.61 3.21
N TYR A 31 9.49 6.32 3.01
CA TYR A 31 9.64 5.74 1.68
C TYR A 31 8.37 5.91 0.81
N ILE A 32 7.18 6.05 1.42
CA ILE A 32 5.93 6.24 0.70
C ILE A 32 5.94 7.53 -0.14
N LEU A 33 6.69 8.54 0.29
CA LEU A 33 6.85 9.81 -0.41
C LEU A 33 7.57 9.66 -1.77
N ALA A 34 8.37 8.61 -1.95
CA ALA A 34 8.98 8.27 -3.22
C ALA A 34 8.16 7.20 -3.98
N VAL A 35 7.68 6.19 -3.27
CA VAL A 35 7.03 5.01 -3.86
C VAL A 35 5.63 5.34 -4.38
N ASN A 36 4.82 6.11 -3.64
CA ASN A 36 3.46 6.42 -4.11
C ASN A 36 3.44 7.28 -5.39
N PRO A 37 4.23 8.37 -5.50
CA PRO A 37 4.38 9.08 -6.77
C PRO A 37 4.84 8.18 -7.93
N SER A 38 5.79 7.27 -7.68
CA SER A 38 6.27 6.32 -8.69
C SER A 38 5.16 5.39 -9.19
N ILE A 39 4.32 4.87 -8.29
CA ILE A 39 3.22 3.96 -8.65
C ILE A 39 2.10 4.71 -9.39
N LEU A 40 1.63 5.84 -8.85
CA LEU A 40 0.49 6.56 -9.42
C LEU A 40 0.86 7.31 -10.71
N SER A 41 2.12 7.68 -10.91
CA SER A 41 2.58 8.26 -12.17
C SER A 41 2.51 7.24 -13.32
N ALA A 42 2.66 5.94 -13.05
CA ALA A 42 2.42 4.90 -14.05
C ALA A 42 0.97 4.89 -14.56
N ALA A 43 0.02 5.37 -13.75
CA ALA A 43 -1.38 5.58 -14.14
C ALA A 43 -1.62 6.93 -14.86
N GLY A 44 -0.57 7.68 -15.22
CA GLY A 44 -0.64 8.98 -15.92
C GLY A 44 -0.94 10.16 -15.00
N MET A 45 -0.77 10.04 -13.68
CA MET A 45 -0.91 11.15 -12.74
C MET A 45 0.40 11.95 -12.66
N ASP A 46 0.31 13.27 -12.43
CA ASP A 46 1.50 14.12 -12.22
C ASP A 46 2.23 13.74 -10.93
N SER A 47 3.49 13.32 -11.05
CA SER A 47 4.27 12.80 -9.93
C SER A 47 4.52 13.82 -8.82
N GLY A 48 4.71 15.10 -9.19
CA GLY A 48 4.90 16.19 -8.23
C GLY A 48 3.62 16.46 -7.43
N ALA A 49 2.48 16.52 -8.13
CA ALA A 49 1.19 16.68 -7.48
C ALA A 49 0.85 15.49 -6.57
N VAL A 50 1.13 14.25 -7.01
CA VAL A 50 0.95 13.03 -6.20
C VAL A 50 1.85 13.04 -4.97
N PHE A 51 3.10 13.50 -5.07
CA PHE A 51 3.97 13.68 -3.92
C PHE A 51 3.33 14.59 -2.87
N THR A 52 2.86 15.76 -3.31
CA THR A 52 2.19 16.73 -2.43
C THR A 52 0.91 16.15 -1.82
N ALA A 53 0.08 15.46 -2.62
CA ALA A 53 -1.12 14.78 -2.14
C ALA A 53 -0.80 13.70 -1.11
N THR A 54 0.25 12.91 -1.34
CA THR A 54 0.72 11.86 -0.43
C THR A 54 1.14 12.42 0.92
N ALA A 55 1.98 13.46 0.91
CA ALA A 55 2.46 14.08 2.14
C ALA A 55 1.32 14.74 2.94
N LEU A 56 0.39 15.43 2.25
CA LEU A 56 -0.77 16.05 2.89
C LEU A 56 -1.77 15.00 3.39
N ALA A 57 -2.05 13.94 2.64
CA ALA A 57 -2.95 12.87 3.08
C ALA A 57 -2.38 12.16 4.31
N ALA A 58 -1.07 11.86 4.32
CA ALA A 58 -0.38 11.30 5.48
C ALA A 58 -0.41 12.25 6.68
N PHE A 59 -0.15 13.55 6.47
CA PHE A 59 -0.25 14.58 7.51
C PHE A 59 -1.66 14.63 8.12
N VAL A 60 -2.68 14.80 7.30
CA VAL A 60 -4.08 14.92 7.73
C VAL A 60 -4.56 13.63 8.40
N GLY A 61 -4.35 12.48 7.76
CA GLY A 61 -4.79 11.19 8.28
C GLY A 61 -4.14 10.84 9.62
N THR A 62 -2.83 11.03 9.74
CA THR A 62 -2.10 10.76 10.97
C THR A 62 -2.48 11.75 12.09
N LEU A 63 -2.75 13.01 11.75
CA LEU A 63 -3.25 14.00 12.73
C LEU A 63 -4.67 13.63 13.20
N LEU A 64 -5.55 13.18 12.32
CA LEU A 64 -6.89 12.70 12.68
C LEU A 64 -6.82 11.48 13.61
N MET A 65 -5.90 10.55 13.39
CA MET A 65 -5.66 9.42 14.29
C MET A 65 -5.27 9.89 15.69
N ALA A 66 -4.40 10.92 15.79
CA ALA A 66 -4.03 11.51 17.07
C ALA A 66 -5.22 12.12 17.80
N VAL A 67 -6.08 12.86 17.08
CA VAL A 67 -7.19 13.61 17.68
C VAL A 67 -8.40 12.73 18.01
N LEU A 68 -8.79 11.85 17.09
CA LEU A 68 -10.01 11.05 17.21
C LEU A 68 -9.82 9.78 18.04
N ALA A 69 -8.61 9.19 17.99
CA ALA A 69 -8.33 7.93 18.68
C ALA A 69 -7.29 8.04 19.80
N ASN A 70 -6.44 9.05 19.77
CA ASN A 70 -5.28 9.19 20.65
C ASN A 70 -4.38 7.93 20.58
N TYR A 71 -4.06 7.43 19.37
CA TYR A 71 -3.21 6.29 19.13
C TYR A 71 -1.89 6.67 18.45
N PRO A 72 -0.81 5.91 18.69
CA PRO A 72 0.51 6.15 18.11
C PRO A 72 0.62 5.56 16.69
N PHE A 73 -0.46 5.60 15.90
CA PHE A 73 -0.49 5.00 14.57
C PHE A 73 -0.47 6.08 13.49
N ALA A 74 0.31 5.85 12.46
CA ALA A 74 0.42 6.75 11.33
C ALA A 74 -0.32 6.19 10.11
N LEU A 75 -0.88 7.09 9.32
CA LEU A 75 -1.62 6.80 8.10
C LEU A 75 -0.89 7.38 6.90
N ALA A 76 -0.96 6.65 5.79
CA ALA A 76 -0.50 7.11 4.48
C ALA A 76 -1.21 6.33 3.37
N PRO A 77 -1.08 6.71 2.08
CA PRO A 77 -1.62 5.93 0.97
C PRO A 77 -1.11 4.49 0.98
N GLY A 78 -2.04 3.52 1.07
CA GLY A 78 -1.73 2.09 1.27
C GLY A 78 -1.12 1.44 0.03
N MET A 79 -0.01 0.70 0.17
CA MET A 79 0.75 0.15 -0.94
C MET A 79 -0.08 -0.80 -1.82
N GLY A 80 -0.85 -1.71 -1.21
CA GLY A 80 -1.73 -2.63 -1.93
C GLY A 80 -2.82 -1.92 -2.72
N LEU A 81 -3.40 -0.88 -2.11
CA LEU A 81 -4.45 -0.06 -2.72
C LEU A 81 -3.90 0.85 -3.81
N ASN A 82 -2.67 1.38 -3.66
CA ASN A 82 -1.97 2.12 -4.71
C ASN A 82 -1.74 1.25 -5.94
N ALA A 83 -1.26 0.02 -5.73
CA ALA A 83 -1.01 -0.93 -6.79
C ALA A 83 -2.33 -1.37 -7.46
N TYR A 84 -3.38 -1.62 -6.70
CA TYR A 84 -4.71 -1.91 -7.24
C TYR A 84 -5.24 -0.74 -8.08
N PHE A 85 -5.13 0.48 -7.58
CA PHE A 85 -5.50 1.70 -8.29
C PHE A 85 -4.81 1.81 -9.64
N ALA A 86 -3.47 1.80 -9.64
CA ALA A 86 -2.67 2.09 -10.82
C ALA A 86 -2.67 0.92 -11.82
N TYR A 87 -2.31 -0.27 -11.34
CA TYR A 87 -2.04 -1.41 -12.23
C TYR A 87 -3.28 -2.22 -12.58
N THR A 88 -4.21 -2.37 -11.64
CA THR A 88 -5.45 -3.13 -11.94
C THR A 88 -6.50 -2.23 -12.59
N VAL A 89 -6.90 -1.13 -11.91
CA VAL A 89 -8.04 -0.32 -12.38
C VAL A 89 -7.67 0.52 -13.60
N VAL A 90 -6.55 1.27 -13.53
CA VAL A 90 -6.20 2.20 -14.61
C VAL A 90 -5.55 1.46 -15.79
N ILE A 91 -4.46 0.75 -15.55
CA ILE A 91 -3.69 0.11 -16.64
C ILE A 91 -4.39 -1.15 -17.13
N GLY A 92 -4.80 -2.04 -16.22
CA GLY A 92 -5.36 -3.35 -16.56
C GLY A 92 -6.77 -3.29 -17.11
N MET A 93 -7.67 -2.52 -16.46
CA MET A 93 -9.07 -2.39 -16.88
C MET A 93 -9.30 -1.21 -17.85
N GLY A 94 -8.30 -0.31 -18.05
CA GLY A 94 -8.38 0.80 -19.00
C GLY A 94 -9.23 1.99 -18.53
N TYR A 95 -9.55 2.09 -17.24
CA TYR A 95 -10.29 3.23 -16.71
C TYR A 95 -9.38 4.42 -16.47
N SER A 96 -9.96 5.63 -16.51
CA SER A 96 -9.23 6.84 -16.15
C SER A 96 -8.88 6.85 -14.66
N TRP A 97 -7.76 7.48 -14.29
CA TRP A 97 -7.41 7.63 -12.87
C TRP A 97 -8.42 8.48 -12.10
N GLN A 98 -9.14 9.38 -12.76
CA GLN A 98 -10.23 10.16 -12.18
C GLN A 98 -11.40 9.27 -11.75
N TYR A 99 -11.71 8.24 -12.55
CA TYR A 99 -12.72 7.25 -12.22
C TYR A 99 -12.31 6.40 -11.02
N ALA A 100 -11.04 5.97 -10.98
CA ALA A 100 -10.48 5.26 -9.85
C ALA A 100 -10.48 6.12 -8.56
N LEU A 101 -10.14 7.42 -8.64
CA LEU A 101 -10.25 8.35 -7.52
C LEU A 101 -11.69 8.49 -7.02
N THR A 102 -12.67 8.46 -7.93
CA THR A 102 -14.09 8.51 -7.55
C THR A 102 -14.49 7.27 -6.77
N ALA A 103 -13.96 6.10 -7.12
CA ALA A 103 -14.19 4.87 -6.35
C ALA A 103 -13.58 4.97 -4.94
N VAL A 104 -12.35 5.49 -4.81
CA VAL A 104 -11.71 5.75 -3.51
C VAL A 104 -12.50 6.78 -2.69
N PHE A 105 -13.00 7.83 -3.32
CA PHE A 105 -13.85 8.82 -2.64
C PHE A 105 -15.14 8.19 -2.12
N ALA A 106 -15.84 7.39 -2.96
CA ALA A 106 -17.05 6.69 -2.58
C ALA A 106 -16.79 5.67 -1.45
N GLU A 107 -15.67 4.95 -1.51
CA GLU A 107 -15.17 4.07 -0.45
C GLU A 107 -15.06 4.81 0.89
N GLY A 108 -14.36 5.94 0.90
CA GLY A 108 -14.18 6.75 2.10
C GLY A 108 -15.52 7.22 2.71
N ILE A 109 -16.46 7.70 1.88
CA ILE A 109 -17.80 8.10 2.33
C ILE A 109 -18.56 6.92 2.94
N ILE A 110 -18.54 5.76 2.28
CA ILE A 110 -19.18 4.54 2.79
C ILE A 110 -18.57 4.15 4.14
N PHE A 111 -17.24 4.20 4.26
CA PHE A 111 -16.57 3.88 5.52
C PHE A 111 -16.81 4.89 6.63
N ILE A 112 -16.99 6.17 6.34
CA ILE A 112 -17.44 7.16 7.34
C ILE A 112 -18.81 6.71 7.91
N VAL A 113 -19.77 6.39 7.05
CA VAL A 113 -21.09 5.94 7.48
C VAL A 113 -21.02 4.62 8.26
N LEU A 114 -20.25 3.65 7.78
CA LEU A 114 -20.10 2.35 8.44
C LEU A 114 -19.32 2.45 9.77
N SER A 115 -18.37 3.38 9.91
CA SER A 115 -17.60 3.60 11.14
C SER A 115 -18.44 4.26 12.25
N MET A 116 -19.51 4.97 11.90
CA MET A 116 -20.47 5.49 12.87
C MET A 116 -21.34 4.38 13.48
N THR A 117 -21.39 3.21 12.83
CA THR A 117 -22.11 2.01 13.25
C THR A 117 -21.13 0.88 13.59
N ASN A 118 -21.62 -0.27 14.07
CA ASN A 118 -20.78 -1.47 14.28
C ASN A 118 -20.73 -2.37 13.02
N VAL A 119 -21.21 -1.89 11.89
CA VAL A 119 -21.35 -2.70 10.66
C VAL A 119 -19.99 -3.03 10.05
N ARG A 120 -19.02 -2.10 10.09
CA ARG A 120 -17.65 -2.35 9.59
C ARG A 120 -16.98 -3.53 10.30
N GLU A 121 -17.12 -3.59 11.64
CA GLU A 121 -16.61 -4.73 12.43
C GLU A 121 -17.38 -6.03 12.13
N ALA A 122 -18.70 -5.95 11.93
CA ALA A 122 -19.51 -7.11 11.58
C ALA A 122 -19.15 -7.68 10.21
N ILE A 123 -18.91 -6.83 9.20
CA ILE A 123 -18.45 -7.24 7.86
C ILE A 123 -17.10 -7.92 7.96
N PHE A 124 -16.16 -7.34 8.70
CA PHE A 124 -14.85 -7.94 8.92
C PHE A 124 -14.97 -9.34 9.51
N ASN A 125 -15.82 -9.51 10.53
CA ASN A 125 -16.02 -10.80 11.19
C ASN A 125 -16.76 -11.83 10.33
N ALA A 126 -17.51 -11.40 9.31
CA ALA A 126 -18.25 -12.26 8.41
C ALA A 126 -17.38 -13.06 7.42
N ILE A 127 -16.14 -12.61 7.20
CA ILE A 127 -15.22 -13.24 6.25
C ILE A 127 -14.30 -14.24 6.97
N PRO A 128 -14.06 -15.44 6.39
CA PRO A 128 -13.20 -16.46 7.00
C PRO A 128 -11.79 -15.96 7.30
N ARG A 129 -11.25 -16.29 8.47
CA ARG A 129 -9.93 -15.84 8.92
C ARG A 129 -8.82 -16.23 7.94
N ASN A 130 -8.84 -17.47 7.45
CA ASN A 130 -7.84 -17.97 6.52
C ASN A 130 -7.87 -17.19 5.20
N LEU A 131 -9.06 -16.86 4.69
CA LEU A 131 -9.20 -16.08 3.44
C LEU A 131 -8.70 -14.63 3.62
N LYS A 132 -8.88 -14.02 4.79
CA LYS A 132 -8.28 -12.71 5.12
C LYS A 132 -6.76 -12.74 5.02
N SER A 133 -6.14 -13.75 5.63
CA SER A 133 -4.68 -13.93 5.57
C SER A 133 -4.22 -14.18 4.14
N ALA A 134 -4.97 -14.97 3.35
CA ALA A 134 -4.67 -15.25 1.95
C ALA A 134 -4.70 -13.99 1.07
N VAL A 135 -5.66 -13.08 1.30
CA VAL A 135 -5.71 -11.78 0.60
C VAL A 135 -4.44 -10.99 0.87
N SER A 136 -4.03 -10.85 2.13
CA SER A 136 -2.80 -10.14 2.49
C SER A 136 -1.56 -10.76 1.83
N VAL A 137 -1.45 -12.09 1.83
CA VAL A 137 -0.35 -12.83 1.18
C VAL A 137 -0.34 -12.60 -0.33
N GLY A 138 -1.51 -12.68 -0.98
CA GLY A 138 -1.64 -12.46 -2.42
C GLY A 138 -1.26 -11.04 -2.83
N ILE A 139 -1.71 -10.02 -2.06
CA ILE A 139 -1.31 -8.62 -2.26
C ILE A 139 0.20 -8.47 -2.11
N GLY A 140 0.81 -9.10 -1.11
CA GLY A 140 2.26 -9.06 -0.90
C GLY A 140 3.04 -9.61 -2.09
N LEU A 141 2.64 -10.77 -2.63
CA LEU A 141 3.25 -11.34 -3.84
C LEU A 141 3.03 -10.46 -5.06
N PHE A 142 1.85 -9.87 -5.22
CA PHE A 142 1.54 -8.95 -6.31
C PHE A 142 2.44 -7.70 -6.26
N ILE A 143 2.57 -7.06 -5.08
CA ILE A 143 3.43 -5.88 -4.92
C ILE A 143 4.90 -6.22 -5.20
N ALA A 144 5.39 -7.37 -4.72
CA ALA A 144 6.75 -7.81 -5.01
C ALA A 144 6.97 -8.02 -6.53
N PHE A 145 5.99 -8.59 -7.21
CA PHE A 145 6.01 -8.80 -8.65
C PHE A 145 6.02 -7.47 -9.42
N VAL A 146 5.17 -6.51 -9.02
CA VAL A 146 5.19 -5.14 -9.56
C VAL A 146 6.56 -4.48 -9.35
N GLY A 147 7.17 -4.64 -8.16
CA GLY A 147 8.52 -4.14 -7.89
C GLY A 147 9.57 -4.72 -8.85
N MET A 148 9.53 -6.03 -9.10
CA MET A 148 10.44 -6.68 -10.05
C MET A 148 10.24 -6.18 -11.48
N GLN A 149 8.99 -5.92 -11.90
CA GLN A 149 8.70 -5.36 -13.24
C GLN A 149 9.15 -3.90 -13.36
N ASN A 150 8.88 -3.06 -12.35
CA ASN A 150 9.28 -1.64 -12.36
C ASN A 150 10.79 -1.45 -12.41
N ALA A 151 11.56 -2.42 -11.91
CA ALA A 151 13.01 -2.44 -12.00
C ALA A 151 13.53 -3.23 -13.21
N HIS A 152 12.65 -3.70 -14.08
CA HIS A 152 12.97 -4.56 -15.23
C HIS A 152 13.72 -5.86 -14.87
N ILE A 153 13.71 -6.30 -13.60
CA ILE A 153 14.25 -7.62 -13.21
C ILE A 153 13.49 -8.72 -13.94
N VAL A 154 12.19 -8.51 -14.11
CA VAL A 154 11.29 -9.37 -14.89
C VAL A 154 10.70 -8.54 -16.02
N ILE A 155 10.73 -9.07 -17.23
CA ILE A 155 10.20 -8.47 -18.46
C ILE A 155 9.16 -9.37 -19.11
N GLY A 156 8.36 -8.84 -20.03
CA GLY A 156 7.51 -9.64 -20.88
C GLY A 156 8.34 -10.64 -21.69
N GLY A 157 7.81 -11.84 -21.91
CA GLY A 157 8.53 -12.88 -22.62
C GLY A 157 7.64 -13.68 -23.56
N SER A 158 8.23 -14.60 -24.27
CA SER A 158 7.55 -15.46 -25.25
C SER A 158 6.48 -16.35 -24.61
N THR A 159 6.63 -16.71 -23.34
CA THR A 159 5.65 -17.51 -22.60
C THR A 159 4.72 -16.67 -21.75
N LEU A 160 5.21 -15.85 -20.90
CA LEU A 160 4.46 -14.88 -20.10
C LEU A 160 5.42 -13.79 -19.62
N ILE A 161 6.42 -14.20 -18.87
CA ILE A 161 7.47 -13.36 -18.31
C ILE A 161 8.82 -14.07 -18.40
N GLU A 162 9.89 -13.29 -18.49
CA GLU A 162 11.26 -13.79 -18.52
C GLU A 162 12.14 -12.95 -17.58
N LEU A 163 13.26 -13.52 -17.15
CA LEU A 163 14.30 -12.77 -16.49
C LEU A 163 14.88 -11.76 -17.48
N PHE A 164 15.25 -10.58 -17.00
CA PHE A 164 15.85 -9.53 -17.82
C PHE A 164 17.01 -10.07 -18.67
N SER A 165 16.90 -9.80 -19.97
CA SER A 165 18.02 -9.82 -20.92
C SER A 165 17.91 -8.58 -21.80
N LEU A 166 19.04 -8.01 -22.19
CA LEU A 166 19.06 -6.76 -22.96
C LEU A 166 18.34 -6.94 -24.30
N ASP A 167 18.59 -8.06 -24.97
CA ASP A 167 17.94 -8.40 -26.26
C ASP A 167 16.44 -8.60 -26.10
N GLY A 168 16.01 -9.31 -25.03
CA GLY A 168 14.60 -9.51 -24.73
C GLY A 168 13.88 -8.20 -24.42
N TYR A 169 14.50 -7.33 -23.62
CA TYR A 169 13.96 -6.00 -23.31
C TYR A 169 13.78 -5.16 -24.58
N ASN A 170 14.81 -5.12 -25.44
CA ASN A 170 14.77 -4.38 -26.71
C ASN A 170 13.69 -4.90 -27.64
N GLN A 171 13.58 -6.22 -27.76
CA GLN A 171 12.58 -6.85 -28.62
C GLN A 171 11.15 -6.56 -28.14
N VAL A 172 10.88 -6.65 -26.83
CA VAL A 172 9.55 -6.43 -26.26
C VAL A 172 9.12 -4.95 -26.37
N ASN A 173 10.05 -4.02 -26.13
CA ASN A 173 9.74 -2.59 -26.09
C ASN A 173 9.98 -1.88 -27.44
N GLY A 174 10.61 -2.53 -28.42
CA GLY A 174 10.92 -1.94 -29.71
C GLY A 174 11.93 -0.77 -29.64
N VAL A 175 12.90 -0.88 -28.72
CA VAL A 175 13.92 0.13 -28.44
C VAL A 175 15.34 -0.42 -28.59
N GLU A 176 16.34 0.41 -28.60
CA GLU A 176 17.76 0.05 -28.58
C GLU A 176 18.40 0.47 -27.25
N ALA A 177 17.97 -0.15 -26.15
CA ALA A 177 18.57 0.08 -24.85
C ALA A 177 19.97 -0.59 -24.78
N ALA A 178 20.88 0.05 -24.01
CA ALA A 178 22.21 -0.46 -23.75
C ALA A 178 22.34 -0.93 -22.28
N PHE A 179 23.44 -1.60 -21.96
CA PHE A 179 23.74 -1.94 -20.57
C PHE A 179 23.96 -0.68 -19.71
N SER A 180 24.52 0.38 -20.30
CA SER A 180 24.79 1.65 -19.61
C SER A 180 23.54 2.50 -19.28
N ASP A 181 22.38 2.19 -19.81
CA ASP A 181 21.11 2.85 -19.46
C ASP A 181 20.19 1.92 -18.67
N VAL A 182 19.57 0.91 -19.28
CA VAL A 182 18.62 -0.01 -18.62
C VAL A 182 19.36 -1.15 -17.88
N GLY A 183 20.40 -1.75 -18.47
CA GLY A 183 21.06 -2.92 -17.87
C GLY A 183 21.66 -2.64 -16.50
N ILE A 184 22.30 -1.48 -16.33
CA ILE A 184 22.91 -1.07 -15.04
C ILE A 184 21.83 -0.81 -13.98
N THR A 185 20.64 -0.31 -14.34
CA THR A 185 19.56 -0.07 -13.38
C THR A 185 19.00 -1.37 -12.82
N VAL A 186 18.92 -2.43 -13.64
CA VAL A 186 18.52 -3.78 -13.19
C VAL A 186 19.53 -4.34 -12.19
N LEU A 187 20.83 -4.21 -12.50
CA LEU A 187 21.88 -4.64 -11.58
C LEU A 187 21.83 -3.86 -10.26
N LEU A 188 21.63 -2.55 -10.31
CA LEU A 188 21.50 -1.70 -9.12
C LEU A 188 20.28 -2.08 -8.29
N ALA A 189 19.16 -2.41 -8.93
CA ALA A 189 17.95 -2.89 -8.22
C ALA A 189 18.23 -4.20 -7.47
N ILE A 190 18.90 -5.17 -8.10
CA ILE A 190 19.27 -6.44 -7.45
C ILE A 190 20.18 -6.20 -6.25
N ILE A 191 21.22 -5.35 -6.43
CA ILE A 191 22.11 -4.94 -5.34
C ILE A 191 21.30 -4.24 -4.23
N GLY A 192 20.32 -3.41 -4.59
CA GLY A 192 19.42 -2.72 -3.66
C GLY A 192 18.58 -3.69 -2.83
N VAL A 193 18.07 -4.76 -3.42
CA VAL A 193 17.35 -5.83 -2.69
C VAL A 193 18.27 -6.48 -1.64
N ILE A 194 19.52 -6.78 -2.02
CA ILE A 194 20.51 -7.37 -1.11
C ILE A 194 20.82 -6.40 0.03
N ILE A 195 21.08 -5.13 -0.28
CA ILE A 195 21.38 -4.08 0.72
C ILE A 195 20.21 -3.93 1.69
N THR A 196 18.99 -3.80 1.17
CA THR A 196 17.79 -3.65 1.99
C THR A 196 17.59 -4.90 2.86
N GLY A 197 17.81 -6.10 2.31
CA GLY A 197 17.78 -7.36 3.08
C GLY A 197 18.80 -7.38 4.22
N ILE A 198 20.03 -6.93 4.00
CA ILE A 198 21.06 -6.82 5.05
C ILE A 198 20.61 -5.84 6.16
N LEU A 199 20.03 -4.69 5.78
CA LEU A 199 19.53 -3.70 6.74
C LEU A 199 18.36 -4.26 7.57
N VAL A 200 17.47 -5.04 6.94
CA VAL A 200 16.37 -5.75 7.62
C VAL A 200 16.90 -6.77 8.61
N ILE A 201 17.83 -7.65 8.20
CA ILE A 201 18.45 -8.67 9.07
C ILE A 201 19.15 -8.02 10.28
N LYS A 202 19.80 -6.87 10.07
CA LYS A 202 20.47 -6.10 11.13
C LYS A 202 19.49 -5.26 11.97
N ASN A 203 18.19 -5.33 11.72
CA ASN A 203 17.16 -4.54 12.40
C ASN A 203 17.47 -3.02 12.41
N VAL A 204 18.00 -2.49 11.30
CA VAL A 204 18.24 -1.05 11.17
C VAL A 204 16.90 -0.33 11.08
N LYS A 205 16.71 0.70 11.93
CA LYS A 205 15.48 1.52 11.89
C LYS A 205 15.40 2.28 10.57
N GLY A 206 14.24 2.27 9.93
CA GLY A 206 14.07 2.87 8.59
C GLY A 206 14.80 2.10 7.47
N ASN A 207 15.02 0.79 7.66
CA ASN A 207 15.75 -0.08 6.72
C ASN A 207 15.29 0.07 5.27
N ILE A 208 13.98 0.20 5.02
CA ILE A 208 13.42 0.37 3.67
C ILE A 208 13.86 1.71 3.08
N LEU A 209 13.73 2.81 3.84
CA LEU A 209 14.16 4.14 3.38
C LEU A 209 15.66 4.17 3.12
N TRP A 210 16.48 3.64 4.04
CA TRP A 210 17.92 3.54 3.84
C TRP A 210 18.28 2.67 2.64
N GLY A 211 17.55 1.57 2.41
CA GLY A 211 17.72 0.73 1.23
C GLY A 211 17.51 1.52 -0.07
N ILE A 212 16.44 2.32 -0.15
CA ILE A 212 16.17 3.21 -1.28
C ILE A 212 17.29 4.24 -1.46
N LEU A 213 17.66 4.96 -0.39
CA LEU A 213 18.65 6.04 -0.46
C LEU A 213 20.03 5.53 -0.85
N ILE A 214 20.46 4.38 -0.32
CA ILE A 214 21.75 3.78 -0.66
C ILE A 214 21.73 3.30 -2.12
N THR A 215 20.67 2.64 -2.58
CA THR A 215 20.54 2.17 -3.96
C THR A 215 20.56 3.34 -4.94
N TRP A 216 19.83 4.41 -4.63
CA TRP A 216 19.84 5.65 -5.41
C TRP A 216 21.23 6.31 -5.40
N GLY A 217 21.87 6.41 -4.23
CA GLY A 217 23.25 6.93 -4.10
C GLY A 217 24.26 6.16 -4.95
N LEU A 218 24.16 4.82 -4.99
CA LEU A 218 24.96 4.00 -5.89
C LEU A 218 24.68 4.33 -7.36
N GLY A 219 23.42 4.55 -7.73
CA GLY A 219 23.05 5.00 -9.07
C GLY A 219 23.69 6.33 -9.44
N ILE A 220 23.67 7.32 -8.52
CA ILE A 220 24.32 8.62 -8.71
C ILE A 220 25.83 8.43 -8.91
N ILE A 221 26.47 7.58 -8.11
CA ILE A 221 27.92 7.27 -8.28
C ILE A 221 28.15 6.66 -9.67
N CYS A 222 27.32 5.72 -10.12
CA CYS A 222 27.41 5.14 -11.46
C CYS A 222 27.23 6.21 -12.56
N GLN A 223 26.35 7.19 -12.37
CA GLN A 223 26.15 8.29 -13.31
C GLN A 223 27.42 9.16 -13.40
N PHE A 224 28.03 9.53 -12.28
CA PHE A 224 29.30 10.29 -12.29
C PHE A 224 30.47 9.50 -12.86
N ALA A 225 30.50 8.18 -12.67
CA ALA A 225 31.52 7.29 -13.22
C ALA A 225 31.30 6.98 -14.73
N GLY A 226 30.22 7.44 -15.35
CA GLY A 226 29.90 7.15 -16.74
C GLY A 226 29.41 5.71 -16.99
N LEU A 227 29.11 4.96 -15.92
CA LEU A 227 28.54 3.61 -16.00
C LEU A 227 27.03 3.64 -16.24
N TYR A 228 26.35 4.66 -15.71
CA TYR A 228 24.96 4.98 -16.03
C TYR A 228 24.91 6.23 -16.92
N VAL A 229 24.32 6.10 -18.08
CA VAL A 229 24.16 7.19 -19.05
C VAL A 229 22.67 7.46 -19.22
N PRO A 230 22.19 8.66 -18.83
CA PRO A 230 20.80 9.02 -19.05
C PRO A 230 20.41 8.93 -20.52
N ASN A 231 19.29 8.24 -20.82
CA ASN A 231 18.74 8.08 -22.15
C ASN A 231 17.20 8.23 -22.08
N ALA A 232 16.71 9.38 -22.49
CA ALA A 232 15.28 9.70 -22.43
C ALA A 232 14.41 8.82 -23.34
N GLU A 233 14.97 8.25 -24.43
CA GLU A 233 14.24 7.40 -25.35
C GLU A 233 13.80 6.06 -24.71
N VAL A 234 14.57 5.60 -23.73
CA VAL A 234 14.25 4.38 -22.96
C VAL A 234 13.74 4.69 -21.53
N GLY A 235 13.38 5.95 -21.26
CA GLY A 235 12.84 6.37 -19.97
C GLY A 235 13.87 6.49 -18.82
N CYS A 236 15.16 6.48 -19.14
CA CYS A 236 16.25 6.64 -18.19
C CYS A 236 16.67 8.11 -18.08
N TYR A 237 16.29 8.77 -16.99
CA TYR A 237 16.58 10.18 -16.75
C TYR A 237 17.76 10.38 -15.79
N SER A 238 18.21 11.65 -15.64
CA SER A 238 19.23 11.99 -14.66
C SER A 238 18.77 11.65 -13.24
N LEU A 239 19.68 11.07 -12.46
CA LEU A 239 19.42 10.66 -11.07
C LEU A 239 19.67 11.79 -10.06
N LEU A 240 20.09 12.97 -10.54
CA LEU A 240 20.40 14.11 -9.68
C LEU A 240 19.09 14.87 -9.34
N PRO A 241 18.92 15.31 -8.07
CA PRO A 241 17.82 16.15 -7.69
C PRO A 241 17.81 17.48 -8.44
N ASP A 242 16.65 17.90 -8.92
CA ASP A 242 16.48 19.20 -9.58
C ASP A 242 16.04 20.26 -8.57
N PHE A 243 16.94 21.17 -8.25
CA PHE A 243 16.70 22.31 -7.38
C PHE A 243 16.46 23.63 -8.16
N SER A 244 16.19 23.59 -9.47
CA SER A 244 15.95 24.78 -10.29
C SER A 244 14.81 25.64 -9.75
N ASN A 245 13.78 25.03 -9.18
CA ASN A 245 12.65 25.69 -8.54
C ASN A 245 12.82 25.87 -7.01
N GLY A 246 14.03 25.66 -6.48
CA GLY A 246 14.33 25.70 -5.05
C GLY A 246 13.61 24.61 -4.27
N LEU A 247 13.10 24.94 -3.08
CA LEU A 247 12.34 24.04 -2.21
C LEU A 247 10.81 24.30 -2.34
N ALA A 248 10.36 24.65 -3.55
CA ALA A 248 8.95 24.90 -3.81
C ALA A 248 8.13 23.62 -3.70
N ILE A 249 6.95 23.73 -3.08
CA ILE A 249 6.00 22.64 -2.98
C ILE A 249 5.31 22.46 -4.35
N PRO A 250 5.35 21.25 -4.96
CA PRO A 250 4.66 21.00 -6.21
C PRO A 250 3.15 21.27 -6.10
N SER A 251 2.58 21.84 -7.18
CA SER A 251 1.17 22.23 -7.21
C SER A 251 0.24 21.00 -7.21
N LEU A 252 -0.81 21.02 -6.43
CA LEU A 252 -1.88 20.02 -6.45
C LEU A 252 -2.85 20.19 -7.63
N SER A 253 -2.83 21.35 -8.32
CA SER A 253 -3.82 21.70 -9.34
C SER A 253 -4.10 20.62 -10.38
N PRO A 254 -3.11 19.84 -10.86
CA PRO A 254 -3.35 18.79 -11.86
C PRO A 254 -4.29 17.68 -11.39
N ILE A 255 -4.32 17.37 -10.08
CA ILE A 255 -5.04 16.21 -9.55
C ILE A 255 -6.09 16.55 -8.48
N PHE A 256 -6.07 17.77 -7.93
CA PHE A 256 -6.97 18.17 -6.85
C PHE A 256 -8.43 18.16 -7.30
N CYS A 257 -9.26 17.43 -6.57
CA CYS A 257 -10.71 17.31 -6.80
C CYS A 257 -11.08 16.89 -8.24
N LYS A 258 -10.24 16.09 -8.90
CA LYS A 258 -10.46 15.58 -10.27
C LYS A 258 -11.22 14.25 -10.22
N LEU A 259 -12.46 14.30 -9.74
CA LEU A 259 -13.33 13.13 -9.65
C LEU A 259 -14.20 13.02 -10.90
N ASP A 260 -14.37 11.80 -11.43
CA ASP A 260 -15.27 11.52 -12.56
C ASP A 260 -16.41 10.60 -12.10
N PHE A 261 -17.59 11.18 -11.98
CA PHE A 261 -18.80 10.47 -11.54
C PHE A 261 -19.57 9.78 -12.68
N LYS A 262 -19.03 9.78 -13.91
CA LYS A 262 -19.68 9.09 -15.03
C LYS A 262 -19.59 7.58 -14.83
N GLY A 263 -20.72 6.88 -14.95
CA GLY A 263 -20.74 5.42 -14.85
C GLY A 263 -20.66 4.84 -13.45
N ILE A 264 -20.86 5.61 -12.38
CA ILE A 264 -20.81 5.13 -10.97
C ILE A 264 -21.88 4.06 -10.64
N PHE A 265 -22.88 3.88 -11.48
CA PHE A 265 -23.88 2.81 -11.35
C PHE A 265 -23.58 1.61 -12.24
N SER A 266 -22.42 1.58 -12.93
CA SER A 266 -22.00 0.41 -13.69
C SER A 266 -21.61 -0.76 -12.77
N LEU A 267 -21.74 -1.98 -13.28
CA LEU A 267 -21.31 -3.17 -12.53
C LEU A 267 -19.80 -3.11 -12.23
N ASP A 268 -19.01 -2.61 -13.17
CA ASP A 268 -17.55 -2.43 -13.00
C ASP A 268 -17.23 -1.50 -11.84
N PHE A 269 -17.92 -0.34 -11.75
CA PHE A 269 -17.70 0.58 -10.65
C PHE A 269 -18.00 -0.07 -9.30
N ILE A 270 -19.09 -0.84 -9.22
CA ILE A 270 -19.47 -1.54 -7.99
C ILE A 270 -18.41 -2.58 -7.61
N VAL A 271 -17.86 -3.32 -8.59
CA VAL A 271 -16.79 -4.30 -8.35
C VAL A 271 -15.48 -3.63 -7.92
N ILE A 272 -15.09 -2.55 -8.60
CA ILE A 272 -13.91 -1.75 -8.26
C ILE A 272 -14.03 -1.17 -6.85
N LEU A 273 -15.16 -0.52 -6.57
CA LEU A 273 -15.47 0.05 -5.26
C LEU A 273 -15.44 -1.03 -4.16
N PHE A 274 -16.07 -2.18 -4.44
CA PHE A 274 -16.09 -3.29 -3.50
C PHE A 274 -14.67 -3.82 -3.22
N ALA A 275 -13.82 -3.94 -4.24
CA ALA A 275 -12.44 -4.38 -4.04
C ALA A 275 -11.64 -3.37 -3.18
N PHE A 276 -11.80 -2.07 -3.40
CA PHE A 276 -11.22 -1.05 -2.53
C PHE A 276 -11.70 -1.20 -1.09
N LEU A 277 -13.03 -1.23 -0.87
CA LEU A 277 -13.64 -1.44 0.45
C LEU A 277 -13.12 -2.69 1.16
N PHE A 278 -12.98 -3.79 0.41
CA PHE A 278 -12.56 -5.06 0.96
C PHE A 278 -11.08 -5.02 1.38
N VAL A 279 -10.20 -4.55 0.50
CA VAL A 279 -8.76 -4.49 0.76
C VAL A 279 -8.46 -3.54 1.92
N ASP A 280 -9.05 -2.33 1.92
CA ASP A 280 -8.85 -1.36 3.00
C ASP A 280 -9.38 -1.85 4.34
N LEU A 281 -10.54 -2.51 4.35
CA LEU A 281 -11.10 -3.09 5.58
C LEU A 281 -10.11 -4.05 6.25
N PHE A 282 -9.44 -4.91 5.45
CA PHE A 282 -8.49 -5.88 6.00
C PHE A 282 -7.15 -5.27 6.36
N ASP A 283 -6.67 -4.36 5.54
CA ASP A 283 -5.40 -3.68 5.78
C ASP A 283 -5.50 -2.85 7.07
N THR A 284 -6.52 -2.01 7.19
CA THR A 284 -6.73 -1.17 8.36
C THR A 284 -6.97 -1.98 9.64
N ILE A 285 -7.96 -2.89 9.66
CA ILE A 285 -8.27 -3.62 10.89
C ILE A 285 -7.15 -4.59 11.24
N GLY A 286 -6.57 -5.27 10.26
CA GLY A 286 -5.43 -6.16 10.44
C GLY A 286 -4.24 -5.43 11.06
N THR A 287 -3.91 -4.26 10.55
CA THR A 287 -2.84 -3.41 11.07
C THR A 287 -3.14 -2.88 12.46
N LEU A 288 -4.34 -2.32 12.68
CA LEU A 288 -4.73 -1.81 14.00
C LEU A 288 -4.64 -2.88 15.09
N VAL A 289 -5.18 -4.07 14.83
CA VAL A 289 -5.14 -5.18 15.79
C VAL A 289 -3.71 -5.72 15.94
N GLY A 290 -2.99 -5.91 14.84
CA GLY A 290 -1.62 -6.45 14.85
C GLY A 290 -0.64 -5.55 15.61
N VAL A 291 -0.64 -4.24 15.35
CA VAL A 291 0.24 -3.28 16.03
C VAL A 291 -0.18 -3.09 17.49
N SER A 292 -1.49 -3.03 17.77
CA SER A 292 -2.01 -2.89 19.13
C SER A 292 -1.70 -4.08 20.01
N SER A 293 -1.71 -5.31 19.45
CA SER A 293 -1.33 -6.52 20.16
C SER A 293 0.14 -6.49 20.60
N LYS A 294 1.05 -6.00 19.75
CA LYS A 294 2.47 -5.84 20.09
C LYS A 294 2.71 -4.77 21.17
N ALA A 295 1.76 -3.84 21.33
CA ALA A 295 1.84 -2.73 22.27
C ALA A 295 1.13 -2.99 23.61
N ASP A 296 0.54 -4.17 23.79
CA ASP A 296 -0.32 -4.49 24.94
C ASP A 296 -1.49 -3.48 25.10
N MET A 297 -2.02 -2.97 23.97
CA MET A 297 -3.11 -2.00 23.94
C MET A 297 -4.49 -2.63 23.84
N LEU A 298 -4.57 -3.96 23.66
CA LEU A 298 -5.82 -4.69 23.59
C LEU A 298 -6.40 -4.88 25.00
N ASP A 299 -7.73 -4.83 25.10
CA ASP A 299 -8.43 -5.15 26.35
C ASP A 299 -8.42 -6.65 26.64
N LYS A 300 -9.06 -7.05 27.77
CA LYS A 300 -9.12 -8.44 28.22
C LYS A 300 -9.85 -9.37 27.24
N ASP A 301 -10.70 -8.81 26.39
CA ASP A 301 -11.45 -9.52 25.36
C ASP A 301 -10.73 -9.54 24.01
N GLY A 302 -9.47 -9.04 23.95
CA GLY A 302 -8.67 -8.93 22.73
C GLY A 302 -9.15 -7.85 21.78
N LYS A 303 -9.96 -6.87 22.25
CA LYS A 303 -10.47 -5.77 21.44
C LYS A 303 -9.63 -4.52 21.65
N LEU A 304 -9.52 -3.70 20.60
CA LEU A 304 -8.87 -2.41 20.68
C LEU A 304 -9.86 -1.36 21.23
N PRO A 305 -9.62 -0.78 22.42
CA PRO A 305 -10.43 0.32 22.92
C PRO A 305 -10.43 1.48 21.91
N ARG A 306 -11.51 2.25 21.82
CA ARG A 306 -11.61 3.40 20.90
C ARG A 306 -11.42 3.08 19.41
N ILE A 307 -11.55 1.83 18.98
CA ILE A 307 -11.41 1.40 17.58
C ILE A 307 -12.27 2.24 16.63
N LYS A 308 -13.47 2.67 17.05
CA LYS A 308 -14.35 3.53 16.26
C LYS A 308 -13.70 4.84 15.87
N GLY A 309 -12.95 5.47 16.78
CA GLY A 309 -12.20 6.70 16.50
C GLY A 309 -11.09 6.47 15.47
N ALA A 310 -10.38 5.36 15.58
CA ALA A 310 -9.34 5.00 14.62
C ALA A 310 -9.92 4.70 13.22
N LEU A 311 -11.00 3.92 13.15
CA LEU A 311 -11.69 3.62 11.88
C LEU A 311 -12.30 4.86 11.24
N LEU A 312 -12.79 5.82 12.04
CA LEU A 312 -13.30 7.08 11.53
C LEU A 312 -12.16 7.98 11.00
N ALA A 313 -11.02 8.02 11.69
CA ALA A 313 -9.83 8.75 11.22
C ALA A 313 -9.37 8.23 9.86
N ASP A 314 -9.30 6.93 9.71
CA ASP A 314 -8.96 6.21 8.49
C ASP A 314 -9.93 6.55 7.32
N ALA A 315 -11.23 6.45 7.56
CA ALA A 315 -12.26 6.76 6.56
C ALA A 315 -12.24 8.23 6.11
N ILE A 316 -12.05 9.17 7.04
CA ILE A 316 -11.92 10.60 6.70
C ILE A 316 -10.60 10.83 5.93
N ALA A 317 -9.51 10.17 6.33
CA ALA A 317 -8.22 10.27 5.64
C ALA A 317 -8.30 9.75 4.19
N THR A 318 -8.98 8.64 3.95
CA THR A 318 -9.27 8.10 2.61
C THR A 318 -10.06 9.09 1.77
N THR A 319 -11.16 9.63 2.31
CA THR A 319 -11.97 10.63 1.62
C THR A 319 -11.17 11.89 1.28
N ALA A 320 -10.39 12.40 2.25
CA ALA A 320 -9.53 13.57 2.04
C ALA A 320 -8.41 13.26 1.03
N GLY A 321 -7.80 12.07 1.09
CA GLY A 321 -6.79 11.60 0.16
C GLY A 321 -7.31 11.59 -1.29
N ALA A 322 -8.51 11.07 -1.53
CA ALA A 322 -9.13 11.07 -2.85
C ALA A 322 -9.39 12.50 -3.38
N VAL A 323 -9.83 13.43 -2.52
CA VAL A 323 -9.99 14.85 -2.89
C VAL A 323 -8.64 15.50 -3.20
N LEU A 324 -7.60 15.20 -2.44
CA LEU A 324 -6.23 15.68 -2.69
C LEU A 324 -5.62 15.07 -3.96
N GLY A 325 -6.11 13.92 -4.42
CA GLY A 325 -5.63 13.25 -5.62
C GLY A 325 -4.66 12.09 -5.33
N THR A 326 -4.85 11.38 -4.23
CA THR A 326 -4.12 10.13 -3.95
C THR A 326 -5.09 8.99 -3.66
N SER A 327 -4.59 7.76 -3.66
CA SER A 327 -5.40 6.56 -3.40
C SER A 327 -5.79 6.46 -1.91
N THR A 328 -6.46 5.37 -1.54
CA THR A 328 -6.91 5.07 -0.18
C THR A 328 -5.79 5.26 0.85
N THR A 329 -6.07 6.08 1.87
CA THR A 329 -5.15 6.39 2.96
C THR A 329 -5.50 5.56 4.17
N THR A 330 -4.62 4.65 4.57
CA THR A 330 -4.86 3.62 5.59
C THR A 330 -3.78 3.60 6.67
N THR A 331 -4.03 2.89 7.76
CA THR A 331 -3.08 2.73 8.88
C THR A 331 -1.91 1.84 8.48
N PHE A 332 -0.68 2.29 8.73
CA PHE A 332 0.56 1.59 8.35
C PHE A 332 1.08 0.68 9.47
N VAL A 333 1.48 -0.54 9.09
CA VAL A 333 2.06 -1.53 10.00
C VAL A 333 3.42 -1.09 10.56
N GLU A 334 4.14 -0.23 9.86
CA GLU A 334 5.39 0.40 10.27
C GLU A 334 5.24 1.24 11.54
N SER A 335 4.02 1.62 11.91
CA SER A 335 3.70 2.22 13.22
C SER A 335 4.18 1.34 14.39
N ALA A 336 4.31 0.03 14.17
CA ALA A 336 4.90 -0.90 15.13
C ALA A 336 6.33 -0.51 15.55
N SER A 337 7.09 0.18 14.68
CA SER A 337 8.44 0.65 15.00
C SER A 337 8.43 1.72 16.09
N GLY A 338 7.56 2.73 15.96
CA GLY A 338 7.40 3.76 17.00
C GLY A 338 6.80 3.20 18.29
N VAL A 339 5.84 2.29 18.17
CA VAL A 339 5.28 1.57 19.32
C VAL A 339 6.35 0.78 20.08
N SER A 340 7.29 0.14 19.38
CA SER A 340 8.43 -0.57 19.99
C SER A 340 9.40 0.37 20.72
N GLU A 341 9.46 1.66 20.34
CA GLU A 341 10.22 2.70 21.04
C GLU A 341 9.48 3.27 22.27
N GLY A 342 8.29 2.78 22.56
CA GLY A 342 7.50 3.23 23.69
C GLY A 342 6.40 4.23 23.36
N GLY A 343 6.12 4.51 22.07
CA GLY A 343 4.96 5.31 21.64
C GLY A 343 3.65 4.65 22.09
N ARG A 344 2.77 5.42 22.72
CA ARG A 344 1.51 4.91 23.30
C ARG A 344 0.32 5.82 23.04
N THR A 345 0.58 7.04 22.57
CA THR A 345 -0.46 8.09 22.47
C THR A 345 -0.43 8.78 21.11
N GLY A 346 -1.45 9.59 20.87
CA GLY A 346 -1.53 10.44 19.68
C GLY A 346 -0.40 11.46 19.54
N LEU A 347 0.42 11.70 20.57
CA LEU A 347 1.58 12.60 20.44
C LEU A 347 2.64 12.02 19.50
N THR A 348 2.83 10.70 19.49
CA THR A 348 3.63 9.99 18.48
C THR A 348 3.10 10.32 17.07
N SER A 349 1.79 10.19 16.86
CA SER A 349 1.16 10.47 15.55
C SER A 349 1.27 11.94 15.17
N VAL A 350 1.09 12.89 16.12
CA VAL A 350 1.32 14.33 15.84
C VAL A 350 2.74 14.60 15.37
N THR A 351 3.73 13.97 16.02
CA THR A 351 5.14 14.14 15.62
C THR A 351 5.37 13.59 14.19
N THR A 352 4.86 12.41 13.91
CA THR A 352 4.94 11.80 12.57
C THR A 352 4.24 12.66 11.52
N ALA A 353 3.04 13.18 11.83
CA ALA A 353 2.30 14.07 10.94
C ALA A 353 3.10 15.33 10.60
N ILE A 354 3.66 16.00 11.60
CA ILE A 354 4.49 17.21 11.39
C ILE A 354 5.67 16.90 10.44
N LEU A 355 6.32 15.75 10.60
CA LEU A 355 7.43 15.37 9.73
C LEU A 355 6.97 15.10 8.29
N PHE A 356 5.79 14.52 8.06
CA PHE A 356 5.19 14.43 6.73
C PHE A 356 4.88 15.81 6.15
N GLY A 357 4.36 16.74 6.96
CA GLY A 357 4.15 18.13 6.54
C GLY A 357 5.46 18.84 6.16
N LEU A 358 6.52 18.65 6.94
CA LEU A 358 7.84 19.22 6.65
C LEU A 358 8.49 18.61 5.40
N SER A 359 8.21 17.35 5.09
CA SER A 359 8.75 16.69 3.91
C SER A 359 8.25 17.29 2.58
N LEU A 360 7.18 18.10 2.59
CA LEU A 360 6.74 18.86 1.41
C LEU A 360 7.85 19.73 0.82
N PHE A 361 8.74 20.27 1.64
CA PHE A 361 9.87 21.06 1.19
C PHE A 361 11.03 20.22 0.63
N LEU A 362 10.97 18.89 0.77
CA LEU A 362 12.00 17.95 0.29
C LEU A 362 11.59 17.29 -1.03
N SER A 363 10.60 17.84 -1.73
CA SER A 363 10.10 17.33 -3.01
C SER A 363 11.20 17.08 -4.05
N PRO A 364 12.22 17.95 -4.25
CA PRO A 364 13.26 17.71 -5.24
C PRO A 364 14.07 16.43 -4.97
N ILE A 365 14.21 16.06 -3.68
CA ILE A 365 14.94 14.85 -3.27
C ILE A 365 14.09 13.61 -3.55
N PHE A 366 12.85 13.58 -3.06
CA PHE A 366 12.00 12.40 -3.20
C PHE A 366 11.59 12.10 -4.63
N LEU A 367 11.36 13.14 -5.45
CA LEU A 367 10.98 12.99 -6.85
C LEU A 367 12.15 12.59 -7.78
N ALA A 368 13.40 12.79 -7.34
CA ALA A 368 14.56 12.32 -8.08
C ALA A 368 14.86 10.82 -7.88
N ILE A 369 14.18 10.17 -6.92
CA ILE A 369 14.41 8.75 -6.63
C ILE A 369 13.79 7.90 -7.76
N PRO A 370 14.61 7.13 -8.52
CA PRO A 370 14.12 6.36 -9.66
C PRO A 370 13.45 5.05 -9.25
N SER A 371 12.68 4.47 -10.16
CA SER A 371 11.93 3.22 -9.93
C SER A 371 12.84 2.05 -9.54
N PHE A 372 14.04 1.92 -10.11
CA PHE A 372 14.97 0.86 -9.72
C PHE A 372 15.44 0.96 -8.27
N ALA A 373 15.45 2.16 -7.68
CA ALA A 373 15.79 2.35 -6.27
C ALA A 373 14.60 2.11 -5.33
N THR A 374 13.35 2.33 -5.80
CA THR A 374 12.15 2.05 -5.00
C THR A 374 11.70 0.58 -5.09
N ALA A 375 12.06 -0.15 -6.13
CA ALA A 375 11.69 -1.55 -6.33
C ALA A 375 12.13 -2.49 -5.18
N PRO A 376 13.34 -2.37 -4.59
CA PRO A 376 13.72 -3.13 -3.41
C PRO A 376 12.73 -2.98 -2.24
N ALA A 377 12.19 -1.78 -2.05
CA ALA A 377 11.18 -1.53 -1.02
C ALA A 377 9.90 -2.33 -1.27
N LEU A 378 9.40 -2.33 -2.51
CA LEU A 378 8.21 -3.08 -2.90
C LEU A 378 8.40 -4.59 -2.66
N ILE A 379 9.56 -5.12 -3.02
CA ILE A 379 9.89 -6.54 -2.85
C ILE A 379 9.93 -6.91 -1.35
N ILE A 380 10.55 -6.07 -0.51
CA ILE A 380 10.65 -6.33 0.94
C ILE A 380 9.30 -6.12 1.65
N VAL A 381 8.51 -5.13 1.26
CA VAL A 381 7.13 -4.96 1.78
C VAL A 381 6.28 -6.17 1.40
N GLY A 382 6.42 -6.67 0.17
CA GLY A 382 5.79 -7.92 -0.24
C GLY A 382 6.15 -9.12 0.66
N LEU A 383 7.42 -9.23 1.08
CA LEU A 383 7.87 -10.24 2.06
C LEU A 383 7.17 -10.08 3.42
N TYR A 384 7.02 -8.84 3.91
CA TYR A 384 6.33 -8.61 5.19
C TYR A 384 4.86 -9.05 5.14
N MET A 385 4.18 -8.80 4.02
CA MET A 385 2.80 -9.25 3.84
C MET A 385 2.72 -10.77 3.65
N LEU A 386 3.70 -11.39 2.97
CA LEU A 386 3.80 -12.84 2.79
C LEU A 386 3.87 -13.60 4.12
N THR A 387 4.42 -13.02 5.19
CA THR A 387 4.49 -13.68 6.50
C THR A 387 3.12 -14.08 7.05
N ASN A 388 2.03 -13.46 6.59
CA ASN A 388 0.66 -13.84 6.96
C ASN A 388 0.27 -15.25 6.49
N VAL A 389 1.05 -15.90 5.62
CA VAL A 389 0.86 -17.29 5.22
C VAL A 389 0.90 -18.24 6.42
N MET A 390 1.67 -17.91 7.45
CA MET A 390 1.78 -18.66 8.69
C MET A 390 0.47 -18.70 9.50
N ASN A 391 -0.47 -17.82 9.19
CA ASN A 391 -1.79 -17.75 9.84
C ASN A 391 -2.85 -18.59 9.11
N ILE A 392 -2.51 -19.20 7.97
CA ILE A 392 -3.43 -20.02 7.18
C ILE A 392 -3.33 -21.46 7.63
N ASP A 393 -4.47 -22.04 7.97
CA ASP A 393 -4.55 -23.48 8.27
C ASP A 393 -4.68 -24.28 6.96
N PHE A 394 -3.58 -24.91 6.55
CA PHE A 394 -3.52 -25.78 5.37
C PHE A 394 -3.97 -27.22 5.65
N SER A 395 -4.33 -27.58 6.88
CA SER A 395 -4.82 -28.92 7.21
C SER A 395 -6.25 -29.17 6.70
N ASP A 396 -7.09 -28.13 6.67
CA ASP A 396 -8.44 -28.20 6.10
C ASP A 396 -8.46 -27.76 4.64
N MET A 397 -8.51 -28.71 3.72
CA MET A 397 -8.50 -28.44 2.28
C MET A 397 -9.70 -27.61 1.81
N SER A 398 -10.81 -27.59 2.54
CA SER A 398 -11.97 -26.75 2.18
C SER A 398 -11.71 -25.25 2.40
N GLU A 399 -10.68 -24.91 3.18
CA GLU A 399 -10.19 -23.55 3.37
C GLU A 399 -8.85 -23.31 2.63
N ALA A 400 -7.96 -24.30 2.64
CA ALA A 400 -6.64 -24.18 2.03
C ALA A 400 -6.72 -23.97 0.50
N ILE A 401 -7.59 -24.68 -0.22
CA ILE A 401 -7.73 -24.53 -1.67
C ILE A 401 -8.20 -23.12 -2.07
N PRO A 402 -9.26 -22.54 -1.49
CA PRO A 402 -9.65 -21.17 -1.76
C PRO A 402 -8.55 -20.15 -1.46
N CYS A 403 -7.83 -20.34 -0.35
CA CYS A 403 -6.70 -19.48 0.02
C CYS A 403 -5.58 -19.55 -0.99
N TYR A 404 -5.20 -20.76 -1.40
CA TYR A 404 -4.17 -20.97 -2.42
C TYR A 404 -4.54 -20.29 -3.75
N ILE A 405 -5.78 -20.49 -4.23
CA ILE A 405 -6.28 -19.88 -5.47
C ILE A 405 -6.25 -18.34 -5.35
N CYS A 406 -6.72 -17.80 -4.23
CA CYS A 406 -6.68 -16.36 -3.96
C CYS A 406 -5.24 -15.80 -4.06
N ILE A 407 -4.27 -16.49 -3.45
CA ILE A 407 -2.87 -16.08 -3.39
C ILE A 407 -2.23 -16.05 -4.78
N ILE A 408 -2.38 -17.15 -5.55
CA ILE A 408 -1.70 -17.28 -6.84
C ILE A 408 -2.35 -16.45 -7.94
N ALA A 409 -3.67 -16.26 -7.88
CA ALA A 409 -4.40 -15.51 -8.91
C ALA A 409 -3.99 -14.03 -8.96
N MET A 410 -3.62 -13.41 -7.83
CA MET A 410 -3.25 -11.99 -7.80
C MET A 410 -2.03 -11.67 -8.68
N PRO A 411 -0.87 -12.30 -8.51
CA PRO A 411 0.28 -12.04 -9.38
C PRO A 411 0.09 -12.59 -10.80
N PHE A 412 -0.55 -13.76 -11.00
CA PHE A 412 -0.69 -14.36 -12.33
C PHE A 412 -1.70 -13.65 -13.22
N PHE A 413 -2.78 -13.13 -12.67
CA PHE A 413 -3.75 -12.32 -13.41
C PHE A 413 -3.43 -10.82 -13.38
N TYR A 414 -2.34 -10.45 -12.71
CA TYR A 414 -1.95 -9.06 -12.50
C TYR A 414 -3.09 -8.21 -11.90
N SER A 415 -3.88 -8.82 -10.99
CA SER A 415 -5.08 -8.20 -10.44
C SER A 415 -5.42 -8.70 -9.04
N ILE A 416 -5.45 -7.78 -8.08
CA ILE A 416 -5.87 -8.06 -6.70
C ILE A 416 -7.36 -8.45 -6.67
N SER A 417 -8.20 -7.75 -7.44
CA SER A 417 -9.64 -8.03 -7.46
C SER A 417 -9.97 -9.42 -8.00
N GLU A 418 -9.22 -9.90 -9.00
CA GLU A 418 -9.40 -11.26 -9.52
C GLU A 418 -9.01 -12.32 -8.49
N GLY A 419 -7.91 -12.11 -7.76
CA GLY A 419 -7.53 -13.01 -6.68
C GLY A 419 -8.58 -13.09 -5.57
N ILE A 420 -9.14 -11.97 -5.15
CA ILE A 420 -10.23 -11.92 -4.17
C ILE A 420 -11.46 -12.64 -4.71
N SER A 421 -11.86 -12.34 -5.93
CA SER A 421 -13.05 -12.92 -6.58
C SER A 421 -12.94 -14.44 -6.67
N MET A 422 -11.81 -14.94 -7.17
CA MET A 422 -11.54 -16.38 -7.28
C MET A 422 -11.53 -17.07 -5.91
N GLY A 423 -10.90 -16.46 -4.90
CA GLY A 423 -10.87 -16.98 -3.55
C GLY A 423 -12.26 -17.10 -2.93
N VAL A 424 -13.08 -16.04 -3.04
CA VAL A 424 -14.45 -16.03 -2.51
C VAL A 424 -15.36 -17.03 -3.22
N ILE A 425 -15.34 -17.05 -4.57
CA ILE A 425 -16.14 -18.01 -5.35
C ILE A 425 -15.76 -19.44 -4.97
N THR A 426 -14.46 -19.76 -4.97
CA THR A 426 -13.98 -21.10 -4.67
C THR A 426 -14.34 -21.51 -3.25
N TYR A 427 -14.21 -20.61 -2.27
CA TYR A 427 -14.60 -20.87 -0.87
C TYR A 427 -16.08 -21.25 -0.76
N VAL A 428 -16.96 -20.45 -1.35
CA VAL A 428 -18.41 -20.68 -1.27
C VAL A 428 -18.80 -21.96 -2.02
N VAL A 429 -18.33 -22.12 -3.25
CA VAL A 429 -18.68 -23.28 -4.10
C VAL A 429 -18.20 -24.60 -3.51
N LEU A 430 -16.93 -24.69 -3.10
CA LEU A 430 -16.39 -25.92 -2.52
C LEU A 430 -17.11 -26.31 -1.24
N ASN A 431 -17.37 -25.37 -0.32
CA ASN A 431 -18.05 -25.68 0.93
C ASN A 431 -19.54 -26.03 0.72
N LEU A 432 -20.20 -25.46 -0.30
CA LEU A 432 -21.55 -25.88 -0.69
C LEU A 432 -21.58 -27.31 -1.24
N LEU A 433 -20.71 -27.60 -2.21
CA LEU A 433 -20.71 -28.91 -2.89
C LEU A 433 -20.26 -30.05 -1.97
N THR A 434 -19.39 -29.74 -0.99
CA THR A 434 -18.92 -30.73 0.00
C THR A 434 -19.84 -30.85 1.21
N GLY A 435 -20.94 -30.09 1.28
CA GLY A 435 -21.86 -30.09 2.40
C GLY A 435 -21.36 -29.43 3.68
N LYS A 436 -20.17 -28.82 3.67
CA LYS A 436 -19.54 -28.17 4.83
C LYS A 436 -20.08 -26.76 5.12
N ALA A 437 -20.93 -26.20 4.26
CA ALA A 437 -21.41 -24.82 4.37
C ALA A 437 -22.09 -24.50 5.72
N LYS A 438 -22.85 -25.46 6.28
CA LYS A 438 -23.50 -25.31 7.59
C LYS A 438 -22.49 -25.39 8.75
N GLU A 439 -21.51 -26.28 8.67
CA GLU A 439 -20.44 -26.44 9.65
C GLU A 439 -19.57 -25.16 9.71
N LYS A 440 -19.18 -24.66 8.56
CA LYS A 440 -18.37 -23.44 8.41
C LYS A 440 -19.16 -22.14 8.67
N LYS A 441 -20.47 -22.21 8.87
CA LYS A 441 -21.36 -21.06 9.12
C LYS A 441 -21.10 -19.91 8.14
N ILE A 442 -21.05 -20.23 6.84
CA ILE A 442 -20.78 -19.23 5.78
C ILE A 442 -21.82 -18.10 5.91
N SER A 443 -21.33 -16.87 6.01
CA SER A 443 -22.18 -15.70 6.17
C SER A 443 -22.98 -15.40 4.89
N ALA A 444 -24.16 -14.79 5.04
CA ALA A 444 -24.98 -14.35 3.90
C ALA A 444 -24.19 -13.39 2.98
N LEU A 445 -23.31 -12.57 3.55
CA LEU A 445 -22.42 -11.68 2.81
C LEU A 445 -21.56 -12.47 1.81
N MET A 446 -20.94 -13.58 2.23
CA MET A 446 -20.09 -14.39 1.35
C MET A 446 -20.86 -14.97 0.16
N TYR A 447 -22.12 -15.37 0.34
CA TYR A 447 -22.96 -15.83 -0.77
C TYR A 447 -23.28 -14.70 -1.75
N VAL A 448 -23.64 -13.52 -1.24
CA VAL A 448 -23.93 -12.34 -2.06
C VAL A 448 -22.68 -11.97 -2.89
N LEU A 449 -21.50 -11.97 -2.28
CA LEU A 449 -20.26 -11.67 -2.96
C LEU A 449 -19.91 -12.70 -4.03
N ALA A 450 -20.04 -13.99 -3.72
CA ALA A 450 -19.79 -15.04 -4.71
C ALA A 450 -20.69 -14.89 -5.93
N VAL A 451 -21.99 -14.60 -5.72
CA VAL A 451 -22.95 -14.35 -6.81
C VAL A 451 -22.54 -13.11 -7.63
N LEU A 452 -22.19 -11.99 -6.98
CA LEU A 452 -21.77 -10.77 -7.67
C LEU A 452 -20.53 -11.01 -8.51
N PHE A 453 -19.53 -11.73 -8.00
CA PHE A 453 -18.30 -12.04 -8.73
C PHE A 453 -18.56 -13.02 -9.89
N VAL A 454 -19.47 -13.99 -9.74
CA VAL A 454 -19.87 -14.87 -10.86
C VAL A 454 -20.58 -14.07 -11.94
N LEU A 455 -21.50 -13.16 -11.55
CA LEU A 455 -22.18 -12.28 -12.51
C LEU A 455 -21.17 -11.37 -13.25
N LYS A 456 -20.14 -10.88 -12.56
CA LYS A 456 -19.05 -10.16 -13.20
C LYS A 456 -18.43 -10.97 -14.35
N TYR A 457 -18.09 -12.26 -14.14
CA TYR A 457 -17.47 -13.09 -15.19
C TYR A 457 -18.42 -13.50 -16.31
N ILE A 458 -19.73 -13.39 -16.10
CA ILE A 458 -20.73 -13.69 -17.13
C ILE A 458 -21.00 -12.49 -18.03
N PHE A 459 -20.99 -11.28 -17.47
CA PHE A 459 -21.41 -10.05 -18.14
C PHE A 459 -20.28 -9.10 -18.54
N LEU A 460 -19.07 -9.37 -18.09
CA LEU A 460 -17.84 -8.66 -18.45
C LEU A 460 -16.84 -9.59 -19.15
#